data_6187893de6cfd05b173b0c135a2f2818
#
_entry.id   6187893de6cfd05b173b0c135a2f2818
#
_cell.length_a   1.000
_cell.length_b   1.000
_cell.length_c   1.000
_cell.angle_alpha   90.00
_cell.angle_beta   90.00
_cell.angle_gamma   90.00
#
_symmetry.space_group_name_H-M   'P 1'
#
loop_
_entity.id
_entity.type
_entity.pdbx_description
1 polymer ?
#
loop_
_entity_poly.entity_id
_entity_poly.type
_entity_poly.pdbx_seq_one_letter_code
_entity_poly.pdbx_strand_id
1 'polypeptide(L)'
;MSANKSKPQNKRLQGGVSVVFHVRASRNNTIVTLTDARGNVLCKSSGGRTEKGARKRTAHAAKQAGHEVGTISKNKKIKISDVKVLVTGVGSGRESAILGFHEATNSHIKSVRDKTKKAFAGCRKRKQKRV
;
A
#
# COMPACT_ATOMS: atom_id res chain seq x y z
N MET A 1 -27.57 41.53 -3.81
CA MET A 1 -26.18 41.04 -3.86
C MET A 1 -26.17 39.57 -3.57
N SER A 2 -26.10 38.77 -4.57
CA SER A 2 -26.00 37.34 -4.44
C SER A 2 -24.58 37.01 -4.07
N ALA A 3 -24.37 36.63 -2.82
CA ALA A 3 -23.12 36.00 -2.42
C ALA A 3 -22.99 34.71 -3.23
N ASN A 4 -22.21 34.75 -4.24
CA ASN A 4 -21.82 33.58 -5.00
C ASN A 4 -20.98 32.72 -4.05
N LYS A 5 -21.67 31.95 -3.20
CA LYS A 5 -21.07 30.84 -2.49
C LYS A 5 -20.72 29.84 -3.56
N SER A 6 -19.53 29.99 -4.12
CA SER A 6 -18.89 28.93 -4.84
C SER A 6 -18.86 27.73 -3.88
N LYS A 7 -19.85 26.85 -4.03
CA LYS A 7 -19.80 25.53 -3.43
C LYS A 7 -18.40 25.01 -3.70
N PRO A 8 -17.70 24.48 -2.68
CA PRO A 8 -16.47 23.79 -2.96
C PRO A 8 -16.81 22.72 -3.99
N GLN A 9 -16.43 23.01 -5.20
CA GLN A 9 -16.68 22.11 -6.30
C GLN A 9 -16.02 20.81 -5.90
N ASN A 10 -16.81 19.84 -5.60
CA ASN A 10 -16.45 18.45 -5.55
C ASN A 10 -15.95 18.02 -6.93
N LYS A 11 -14.90 18.66 -7.41
CA LYS A 11 -14.11 18.17 -8.55
C LYS A 11 -13.61 16.75 -8.32
N ARG A 12 -13.68 16.28 -7.06
CA ARG A 12 -13.36 14.91 -6.65
C ARG A 12 -14.39 13.87 -7.13
N LEU A 13 -15.57 14.29 -7.54
CA LEU A 13 -16.62 13.39 -8.02
C LEU A 13 -16.63 13.16 -9.52
N GLN A 14 -15.73 13.81 -10.26
CA GLN A 14 -15.62 13.56 -11.68
C GLN A 14 -14.73 12.34 -11.95
N GLY A 15 -15.20 11.17 -11.57
CA GLY A 15 -14.73 9.89 -12.05
C GLY A 15 -13.50 9.28 -11.37
N GLY A 16 -13.05 9.82 -10.23
CA GLY A 16 -11.94 9.21 -9.47
C GLY A 16 -12.44 8.24 -8.40
N VAL A 17 -11.80 7.08 -8.30
CA VAL A 17 -12.10 6.07 -7.27
C VAL A 17 -11.20 6.29 -6.07
N SER A 18 -11.78 6.27 -4.86
CA SER A 18 -11.01 6.21 -3.63
C SER A 18 -10.50 4.79 -3.45
N VAL A 19 -9.19 4.64 -3.33
CA VAL A 19 -8.54 3.33 -3.22
C VAL A 19 -7.78 3.18 -1.91
N VAL A 20 -7.58 1.94 -1.52
CA VAL A 20 -6.78 1.57 -0.36
C VAL A 20 -5.57 0.78 -0.82
N PHE A 21 -4.39 1.26 -0.50
CA PHE A 21 -3.13 0.61 -0.81
C PHE A 21 -2.64 -0.15 0.43
N HIS A 22 -2.69 -1.46 0.37
CA HIS A 22 -2.27 -2.33 1.44
C HIS A 22 -0.81 -2.74 1.25
N VAL A 23 0.02 -2.50 2.24
CA VAL A 23 1.40 -2.96 2.30
C VAL A 23 1.55 -3.96 3.44
N ARG A 24 1.87 -5.18 3.11
CA ARG A 24 2.20 -6.21 4.08
C ARG A 24 3.68 -6.54 3.99
N ALA A 25 4.46 -6.00 4.90
CA ALA A 25 5.90 -6.16 4.93
C ALA A 25 6.29 -7.19 5.99
N SER A 26 6.68 -8.38 5.54
CA SER A 26 7.33 -9.38 6.38
C SER A 26 8.85 -9.28 6.27
N ARG A 27 9.57 -10.02 7.09
CA ARG A 27 11.04 -10.06 7.01
C ARG A 27 11.55 -10.64 5.70
N ASN A 28 10.78 -11.49 5.05
CA ASN A 28 11.20 -12.24 3.86
C ASN A 28 10.60 -11.71 2.56
N ASN A 29 9.52 -10.96 2.63
CA ASN A 29 8.82 -10.46 1.44
C ASN A 29 7.96 -9.25 1.77
N THR A 30 7.62 -8.48 0.76
CA THR A 30 6.64 -7.39 0.85
C THR A 30 5.55 -7.64 -0.18
N ILE A 31 4.31 -7.73 0.26
CA ILE A 31 3.15 -7.92 -0.59
C ILE A 31 2.36 -6.62 -0.61
N VAL A 32 2.06 -6.13 -1.79
CA VAL A 32 1.28 -4.92 -2.01
C VAL A 32 0.00 -5.24 -2.75
N THR A 33 -1.09 -4.65 -2.31
CA THR A 33 -2.42 -4.87 -2.87
C THR A 33 -3.17 -3.55 -2.95
N LEU A 34 -3.72 -3.25 -4.10
CA LEU A 34 -4.59 -2.10 -4.30
C LEU A 34 -6.04 -2.57 -4.32
N THR A 35 -6.86 -2.01 -3.45
CA THR A 35 -8.28 -2.33 -3.35
C THR A 35 -9.14 -1.08 -3.50
N ASP A 36 -10.40 -1.28 -3.83
CA ASP A 36 -11.38 -0.20 -3.75
C ASP A 36 -11.83 0.04 -2.30
N ALA A 37 -12.74 1.00 -2.10
CA ALA A 37 -13.28 1.31 -0.77
C ALA A 37 -14.11 0.15 -0.17
N ARG A 38 -14.59 -0.77 -1.00
CA ARG A 38 -15.38 -1.94 -0.59
C ARG A 38 -14.50 -3.14 -0.23
N GLY A 39 -13.22 -3.11 -0.54
CA GLY A 39 -12.29 -4.18 -0.29
C GLY A 39 -12.03 -5.12 -1.48
N ASN A 40 -12.59 -4.84 -2.65
CA ASN A 40 -12.33 -5.63 -3.85
C ASN A 40 -10.93 -5.35 -4.37
N VAL A 41 -10.17 -6.40 -4.64
CA VAL A 41 -8.79 -6.28 -5.15
C VAL A 41 -8.79 -5.82 -6.61
N LEU A 42 -8.14 -4.72 -6.88
CA LEU A 42 -7.96 -4.17 -8.23
C LEU A 42 -6.66 -4.67 -8.87
N CYS A 43 -5.57 -4.60 -8.14
CA CYS A 43 -4.27 -5.12 -8.55
C CYS A 43 -3.41 -5.49 -7.34
N LYS A 44 -2.45 -6.35 -7.58
CA LYS A 44 -1.51 -6.82 -6.56
C LYS A 44 -0.14 -7.10 -7.17
N SER A 45 0.88 -7.00 -6.36
CA SER A 45 2.24 -7.42 -6.67
C SER A 45 2.99 -7.79 -5.39
N SER A 46 4.19 -8.30 -5.52
CA SER A 46 5.05 -8.60 -4.38
C SER A 46 6.53 -8.48 -4.74
N GLY A 47 7.37 -8.33 -3.73
CA GLY A 47 8.82 -8.34 -3.93
C GLY A 47 9.31 -9.64 -4.55
N GLY A 48 8.69 -10.78 -4.22
CA GLY A 48 9.03 -12.08 -4.79
C GLY A 48 8.63 -12.27 -6.26
N ARG A 49 7.78 -11.40 -6.79
CA ARG A 49 7.46 -11.36 -8.21
C ARG A 49 8.52 -10.63 -9.02
N THR A 50 9.03 -9.54 -8.50
CA THR A 50 10.04 -8.70 -9.16
C THR A 50 11.46 -9.24 -8.95
N GLU A 51 11.77 -9.71 -7.76
CA GLU A 51 13.06 -10.28 -7.38
C GLU A 51 12.86 -11.66 -6.76
N LYS A 52 13.71 -12.61 -7.11
CA LYS A 52 13.63 -13.99 -6.60
C LYS A 52 14.68 -14.28 -5.55
N GLY A 53 14.45 -15.31 -4.74
CA GLY A 53 15.37 -15.75 -3.70
C GLY A 53 15.49 -14.75 -2.55
N ALA A 54 16.67 -14.58 -1.99
CA ALA A 54 16.91 -13.70 -0.85
C ALA A 54 16.69 -12.21 -1.16
N ARG A 55 16.73 -11.79 -2.41
CA ARG A 55 16.54 -10.40 -2.84
C ARG A 55 15.11 -9.90 -2.68
N LYS A 56 14.12 -10.79 -2.61
CA LYS A 56 12.70 -10.41 -2.43
C LYS A 56 12.41 -9.67 -1.12
N ARG A 57 13.27 -9.80 -0.12
CA ARG A 57 13.16 -9.12 1.18
C ARG A 57 13.73 -7.70 1.20
N THR A 58 14.38 -7.27 0.13
CA THR A 58 15.04 -5.96 0.08
C THR A 58 14.05 -4.82 -0.09
N ALA A 59 14.42 -3.63 0.35
CA ALA A 59 13.64 -2.42 0.14
C ALA A 59 13.48 -2.10 -1.35
N HIS A 60 14.48 -2.39 -2.18
CA HIS A 60 14.42 -2.22 -3.62
C HIS A 60 13.33 -3.08 -4.27
N ALA A 61 13.22 -4.35 -3.88
CA ALA A 61 12.16 -5.24 -4.36
C ALA A 61 10.77 -4.72 -3.97
N ALA A 62 10.63 -4.21 -2.75
CA ALA A 62 9.37 -3.60 -2.29
C ALA A 62 9.02 -2.35 -3.09
N LYS A 63 9.99 -1.50 -3.40
CA LYS A 63 9.79 -0.31 -4.25
C LYS A 63 9.34 -0.70 -5.65
N GLN A 64 9.96 -1.69 -6.25
CA GLN A 64 9.55 -2.21 -7.55
C GLN A 64 8.13 -2.79 -7.53
N ALA A 65 7.76 -3.51 -6.47
CA ALA A 65 6.41 -4.04 -6.32
C ALA A 65 5.36 -2.92 -6.23
N GLY A 66 5.63 -1.87 -5.49
CA GLY A 66 4.76 -0.69 -5.42
C GLY A 66 4.63 0.00 -6.77
N HIS A 67 5.74 0.18 -7.47
CA HIS A 67 5.75 0.78 -8.82
C HIS A 67 4.96 -0.08 -9.82
N GLU A 68 5.11 -1.39 -9.77
CA GLU A 68 4.37 -2.32 -10.62
C GLU A 68 2.85 -2.21 -10.42
N VAL A 69 2.39 -2.16 -9.16
CA VAL A 69 0.97 -1.95 -8.85
C VAL A 69 0.47 -0.62 -9.43
N GLY A 70 1.25 0.44 -9.29
CA GLY A 70 0.93 1.73 -9.89
C GLY A 70 0.81 1.67 -11.42
N THR A 71 1.73 0.98 -12.07
CA THR A 71 1.72 0.78 -13.52
C THR A 71 0.52 -0.05 -13.98
N ILE A 72 0.22 -1.14 -13.28
CA ILE A 72 -0.95 -1.97 -13.57
C ILE A 72 -2.25 -1.17 -13.44
N SER A 73 -2.36 -0.33 -12.40
CA SER A 73 -3.54 0.51 -12.20
C SER A 73 -3.73 1.51 -13.34
N LYS A 74 -2.65 2.09 -13.85
CA LYS A 74 -2.69 2.96 -15.03
C LYS A 74 -3.10 2.22 -16.30
N ASN A 75 -2.55 1.02 -16.50
CA ASN A 75 -2.88 0.17 -17.66
C ASN A 75 -4.36 -0.24 -17.66
N LYS A 76 -4.91 -0.49 -16.48
CA LYS A 76 -6.35 -0.75 -16.30
C LYS A 76 -7.22 0.50 -16.39
N LYS A 77 -6.62 1.67 -16.61
CA LYS A 77 -7.30 2.97 -16.71
C LYS A 77 -8.11 3.33 -15.45
N ILE A 78 -7.63 2.91 -14.29
CA ILE A 78 -8.26 3.23 -13.00
C ILE A 78 -7.88 4.67 -12.65
N LYS A 79 -8.88 5.54 -12.59
CA LYS A 79 -8.69 6.92 -12.14
C LYS A 79 -8.69 6.96 -10.62
N ILE A 80 -7.53 7.17 -10.02
CA ILE A 80 -7.36 7.24 -8.57
C ILE A 80 -7.53 8.71 -8.14
N SER A 81 -8.44 8.97 -7.22
CA SER A 81 -8.61 10.30 -6.62
C SER A 81 -7.80 10.43 -5.33
N ASP A 82 -8.11 9.60 -4.36
CA ASP A 82 -7.47 9.60 -3.05
C ASP A 82 -6.98 8.20 -2.69
N VAL A 83 -5.82 8.13 -2.07
CA VAL A 83 -5.21 6.87 -1.60
C VAL A 83 -5.13 6.88 -0.08
N LYS A 84 -5.67 5.84 0.53
CA LYS A 84 -5.41 5.50 1.93
C LYS A 84 -4.39 4.38 1.96
N VAL A 85 -3.35 4.52 2.76
CA VAL A 85 -2.30 3.51 2.89
C VAL A 85 -2.46 2.79 4.22
N LEU A 86 -2.51 1.47 4.17
CA LEU A 86 -2.53 0.61 5.35
C LEU A 86 -1.28 -0.26 5.35
N VAL A 87 -0.44 -0.07 6.35
CA VAL A 87 0.82 -0.80 6.49
C VAL A 87 0.70 -1.82 7.61
N THR A 88 1.13 -3.04 7.36
CA THR A 88 1.21 -4.10 8.36
C THR A 88 2.58 -4.77 8.31
N GLY A 89 3.06 -5.23 9.46
CA GLY A 89 4.31 -5.95 9.55
C GLY A 89 5.52 -5.06 9.86
N VAL A 90 6.67 -5.69 9.99
CA VAL A 90 7.91 -5.07 10.47
C VAL A 90 9.06 -5.16 9.45
N GLY A 91 8.77 -5.55 8.23
CA GLY A 91 9.77 -5.68 7.18
C GLY A 91 10.37 -4.35 6.72
N SER A 92 11.51 -4.40 6.06
CA SER A 92 12.20 -3.23 5.53
C SER A 92 11.48 -2.55 4.35
N GLY A 93 10.53 -3.25 3.74
CA GLY A 93 9.82 -2.76 2.55
C GLY A 93 8.63 -1.82 2.81
N ARG A 94 8.36 -1.46 4.05
CA ARG A 94 7.19 -0.67 4.43
C ARG A 94 7.10 0.65 3.66
N GLU A 95 8.10 1.50 3.83
CA GLU A 95 8.13 2.84 3.23
C GLU A 95 8.46 2.80 1.74
N SER A 96 9.34 1.90 1.34
CA SER A 96 9.77 1.79 -0.05
C SER A 96 8.64 1.41 -1.00
N ALA A 97 7.73 0.54 -0.58
CA ALA A 97 6.56 0.18 -1.38
C ALA A 97 5.62 1.37 -1.60
N ILE A 98 5.40 2.18 -0.57
CA ILE A 98 4.59 3.40 -0.66
C ILE A 98 5.24 4.39 -1.63
N LEU A 99 6.53 4.57 -1.51
CA LEU A 99 7.30 5.48 -2.37
C LEU A 99 7.22 5.07 -3.84
N GLY A 100 7.43 3.78 -4.13
CA GLY A 100 7.32 3.24 -5.48
C GLY A 100 5.93 3.42 -6.08
N PHE A 101 4.89 3.20 -5.31
CA PHE A 101 3.52 3.44 -5.75
C PHE A 101 3.25 4.91 -6.04
N HIS A 102 3.70 5.79 -5.16
CA HIS A 102 3.54 7.24 -5.33
C HIS A 102 4.29 7.75 -6.58
N GLU A 103 5.51 7.31 -6.81
CA GLU A 103 6.28 7.67 -8.01
C GLU A 103 5.59 7.22 -9.30
N ALA A 104 4.96 6.04 -9.27
CA ALA A 104 4.27 5.51 -10.45
C ALA A 104 2.95 6.23 -10.75
N THR A 105 2.20 6.62 -9.72
CA THR A 105 0.84 7.13 -9.90
C THR A 105 0.71 8.64 -9.70
N ASN A 106 1.65 9.28 -9.00
CA ASN A 106 1.55 10.67 -8.54
C ASN A 106 0.23 10.98 -7.83
N SER A 107 -0.34 9.98 -7.16
CA SER A 107 -1.62 10.09 -6.50
C SER A 107 -1.48 10.81 -5.15
N HIS A 108 -2.54 11.51 -4.75
CA HIS A 108 -2.59 12.12 -3.44
C HIS A 108 -2.82 11.08 -2.35
N ILE A 109 -1.86 10.95 -1.44
CA ILE A 109 -1.97 10.07 -0.27
C ILE A 109 -2.68 10.84 0.84
N LYS A 110 -3.90 10.42 1.16
CA LYS A 110 -4.74 11.07 2.16
C LYS A 110 -4.34 10.72 3.58
N SER A 111 -4.01 9.47 3.83
CA SER A 111 -3.62 8.99 5.15
C SER A 111 -2.77 7.73 5.06
N VAL A 112 -1.87 7.59 6.04
CA VAL A 112 -1.07 6.37 6.25
C VAL A 112 -1.38 5.86 7.64
N ARG A 113 -1.74 4.59 7.75
CA ARG A 113 -2.05 3.94 9.05
C ARG A 113 -1.23 2.67 9.19
N ASP A 114 -0.66 2.49 10.35
CA ASP A 114 -0.03 1.23 10.74
C ASP A 114 -1.05 0.34 11.47
N LYS A 115 -1.31 -0.83 10.92
CA LYS A 115 -2.25 -1.82 11.49
C LYS A 115 -1.54 -3.12 11.86
N THR A 116 -0.27 -3.05 12.22
CA THR A 116 0.48 -4.23 12.66
C THR A 116 -0.17 -4.84 13.89
N LYS A 117 -0.53 -6.10 13.78
CA LYS A 117 -1.19 -6.83 14.86
C LYS A 117 -0.17 -7.18 15.94
N LYS A 118 -0.55 -7.00 17.20
CA LYS A 118 0.18 -7.46 18.37
C LYS A 118 -0.60 -8.58 19.05
N ALA A 119 0.11 -9.62 19.46
CA ALA A 119 -0.50 -10.66 20.29
C ALA A 119 -0.85 -10.09 21.68
N PHE A 120 -2.09 -10.32 22.12
CA PHE A 120 -2.49 -10.07 23.50
C PHE A 120 -2.33 -11.37 24.28
N ALA A 121 -1.35 -11.42 25.19
CA ALA A 121 -0.88 -12.62 25.90
C ALA A 121 -0.30 -13.72 24.99
N GLY A 122 -0.99 -14.10 23.92
CA GLY A 122 -0.51 -14.98 22.86
C GLY A 122 -0.02 -16.36 23.29
N CYS A 123 0.74 -16.98 22.41
CA CYS A 123 1.38 -18.27 22.67
C CYS A 123 2.59 -18.13 23.59
N ARG A 124 2.88 -19.21 24.33
CA ARG A 124 4.09 -19.29 25.16
C ARG A 124 5.33 -19.07 24.29
N LYS A 125 6.25 -18.24 24.75
CA LYS A 125 7.54 -18.01 24.11
C LYS A 125 8.40 -19.27 24.13
N ARG A 126 9.32 -19.38 23.18
CA ARG A 126 10.31 -20.47 23.20
C ARG A 126 11.14 -20.42 24.48
N LYS A 127 11.54 -21.57 24.98
CA LYS A 127 12.40 -21.69 26.17
C LYS A 127 13.76 -21.06 25.89
N GLN A 128 14.42 -20.61 26.95
CA GLN A 128 15.80 -20.14 26.87
C GLN A 128 16.73 -21.28 26.45
N LYS A 129 17.79 -20.93 25.73
CA LYS A 129 18.85 -21.86 25.35
C LYS A 129 19.51 -22.40 26.66
N ARG A 130 19.65 -23.69 26.75
CA ARG A 130 20.43 -24.32 27.83
C ARG A 130 21.89 -24.08 27.59
N VAL A 131 22.60 -23.68 28.60
CA VAL A 131 24.05 -23.49 28.58
C VAL A 131 24.73 -24.77 29.00
#